data_8e41d33d31627f37391e1bddfffbb8b7
#
_entry.id   8e41d33d31627f37391e1bddfffbb8b7
#
_cell.length_a   1.000
_cell.length_b   1.000
_cell.length_c   1.000
_cell.angle_alpha   90.00
_cell.angle_beta   90.00
_cell.angle_gamma   90.00
#
_symmetry.space_group_name_H-M   'P 1'
#
loop_
_entity.id
_entity.type
_entity.pdbx_description
1 polymer ?
#
loop_
_entity_poly.entity_id
_entity_poly.type
_entity_poly.pdbx_seq_one_letter_code
_entity_poly.pdbx_strand_id
1 'polypeptide(L)'
;MQYDPIKRRLGTVFNRTPLLRKIFYRLLDLLFLRAWYVHRELKAWARTANAGATILDAGAGFGQYVYFLSRLHTHWNILAVDVKMEQVEDCNRFFQAIGKSNVQFKTADLITFCEPNTFDLVLSIDVMEHIMDDVQVFKNFFASMKKGGLLLISTPSDKGGSDAHHDHEHDDHHPHGFIDEHVRDGYSLEDIRQKLASAGFTRIEAYYTYGKPGSLAWRLSMKYPIQLLGVSQVFFILLPFYYLVVYPIAFVLNYLDTKMVHRSGTGLLVKAWKN
;
A
#
# COMPACT_ATOMS: atom_id res chain seq x y z
N MET A 1 -1.88 -11.23 -16.68
CA MET A 1 -1.85 -9.95 -15.94
C MET A 1 -1.71 -8.80 -16.91
N GLN A 2 -2.80 -8.17 -17.28
CA GLN A 2 -2.74 -6.94 -18.08
C GLN A 2 -2.63 -5.75 -17.12
N TYR A 3 -1.47 -5.13 -17.13
CA TYR A 3 -1.19 -3.92 -16.37
C TYR A 3 -2.02 -2.76 -16.90
N ASP A 4 -2.68 -1.99 -16.04
CA ASP A 4 -3.36 -0.75 -16.40
C ASP A 4 -2.43 0.12 -17.28
N PRO A 5 -2.81 0.46 -18.52
CA PRO A 5 -1.98 1.22 -19.46
C PRO A 5 -1.51 2.57 -18.90
N ILE A 6 -2.29 3.16 -17.98
CA ILE A 6 -1.95 4.43 -17.33
C ILE A 6 -0.82 4.24 -16.33
N LYS A 7 -0.87 3.20 -15.50
CA LYS A 7 0.22 2.88 -14.54
C LYS A 7 1.52 2.56 -15.27
N ARG A 8 1.44 1.82 -16.38
CA ARG A 8 2.60 1.49 -17.22
C ARG A 8 3.22 2.75 -17.84
N ARG A 9 2.42 3.66 -18.41
CA ARG A 9 2.89 4.93 -18.99
C ARG A 9 3.49 5.85 -17.92
N LEU A 10 2.86 5.97 -16.76
CA LEU A 10 3.40 6.75 -15.65
C LEU A 10 4.72 6.14 -15.15
N GLY A 11 4.79 4.82 -14.98
CA GLY A 11 6.01 4.12 -14.60
C GLY A 11 7.15 4.39 -15.58
N THR A 12 6.93 4.33 -16.89
CA THR A 12 7.98 4.59 -17.91
C THR A 12 8.49 6.03 -17.88
N VAL A 13 7.66 7.01 -17.50
CA VAL A 13 8.08 8.42 -17.40
C VAL A 13 8.85 8.67 -16.10
N PHE A 14 8.31 8.22 -14.96
CA PHE A 14 8.90 8.51 -13.67
C PHE A 14 10.15 7.67 -13.34
N ASN A 15 10.31 6.50 -13.97
CA ASN A 15 11.49 5.66 -13.79
C ASN A 15 12.71 6.10 -14.64
N ARG A 16 12.56 7.11 -15.52
CA ARG A 16 13.67 7.59 -16.37
C ARG A 16 14.86 8.15 -15.59
N THR A 17 14.60 8.81 -14.46
CA THR A 17 15.66 9.37 -13.63
C THR A 17 15.36 9.21 -12.14
N PRO A 18 16.39 9.07 -11.27
CA PRO A 18 16.18 9.01 -9.83
C PRO A 18 15.45 10.21 -9.26
N LEU A 19 15.62 11.40 -9.84
CA LEU A 19 14.93 12.61 -9.40
C LEU A 19 13.42 12.52 -9.64
N LEU A 20 13.00 12.13 -10.85
CA LEU A 20 11.59 11.95 -11.19
C LEU A 20 10.92 10.91 -10.30
N ARG A 21 11.61 9.80 -10.02
CA ARG A 21 11.07 8.76 -9.13
C ARG A 21 10.91 9.27 -7.69
N LYS A 22 11.85 10.06 -7.16
CA LYS A 22 11.71 10.70 -5.86
C LYS A 22 10.53 11.69 -5.82
N ILE A 23 10.31 12.44 -6.89
CA ILE A 23 9.15 13.34 -7.04
C ILE A 23 7.86 12.49 -7.06
N PHE A 24 7.83 11.40 -7.81
CA PHE A 24 6.69 10.49 -7.86
C PHE A 24 6.33 9.93 -6.48
N TYR A 25 7.31 9.44 -5.72
CA TYR A 25 7.05 8.97 -4.35
C TYR A 25 6.47 10.07 -3.45
N ARG A 26 6.97 11.30 -3.56
CA ARG A 26 6.41 12.44 -2.81
C ARG A 26 4.97 12.74 -3.20
N LEU A 27 4.64 12.63 -4.49
CA LEU A 27 3.26 12.80 -4.97
C LEU A 27 2.34 11.70 -4.43
N LEU A 28 2.79 10.44 -4.44
CA LEU A 28 2.04 9.33 -3.85
C LEU A 28 1.83 9.53 -2.35
N ASP A 29 2.89 9.92 -1.62
CA ASP A 29 2.84 10.20 -0.18
C ASP A 29 1.87 11.36 0.14
N LEU A 30 1.74 12.30 -0.77
CA LEU A 30 0.90 13.48 -0.59
C LEU A 30 -0.56 13.21 -0.94
N LEU A 31 -0.80 12.50 -2.05
CA LEU A 31 -2.14 12.30 -2.61
C LEU A 31 -2.88 11.12 -1.98
N PHE A 32 -2.17 10.04 -1.61
CA PHE A 32 -2.81 8.86 -1.08
C PHE A 32 -2.95 8.90 0.45
N LEU A 33 -4.16 8.97 0.94
CA LEU A 33 -4.48 8.93 2.38
C LEU A 33 -3.91 7.67 3.06
N ARG A 34 -3.83 6.52 2.34
CA ARG A 34 -3.17 5.31 2.81
C ARG A 34 -1.73 5.57 3.26
N ALA A 35 -0.96 6.33 2.46
CA ALA A 35 0.41 6.67 2.81
C ALA A 35 0.50 7.45 4.13
N TRP A 36 -0.48 8.31 4.43
CA TRP A 36 -0.53 9.06 5.69
C TRP A 36 -0.71 8.14 6.89
N TYR A 37 -1.62 7.17 6.80
CA TYR A 37 -1.84 6.17 7.84
C TYR A 37 -0.60 5.29 8.04
N VAL A 38 -0.07 4.72 6.96
CA VAL A 38 1.12 3.86 7.00
C VAL A 38 2.32 4.62 7.56
N HIS A 39 2.60 5.82 7.06
CA HIS A 39 3.72 6.65 7.56
C HIS A 39 3.56 7.01 9.04
N ARG A 40 2.34 7.22 9.52
CA ARG A 40 2.10 7.46 10.94
C ARG A 40 2.52 6.26 11.79
N GLU A 41 2.10 5.06 11.41
CA GLU A 41 2.44 3.83 12.14
C GLU A 41 3.95 3.52 12.01
N LEU A 42 4.54 3.70 10.83
CA LEU A 42 5.98 3.52 10.64
C LEU A 42 6.82 4.50 11.48
N LYS A 43 6.41 5.78 11.56
CA LYS A 43 7.06 6.76 12.43
C LYS A 43 6.90 6.41 13.91
N ALA A 44 5.75 5.87 14.31
CA ALA A 44 5.52 5.42 15.69
C ALA A 44 6.42 4.23 16.03
N TRP A 45 6.49 3.22 15.16
CA TRP A 45 7.38 2.07 15.31
C TRP A 45 8.86 2.48 15.34
N ALA A 46 9.27 3.39 14.46
CA ALA A 46 10.64 3.88 14.35
C ALA A 46 11.20 4.48 15.66
N ARG A 47 10.35 5.00 16.53
CA ARG A 47 10.76 5.59 17.82
C ARG A 47 11.25 4.55 18.83
N THR A 48 10.83 3.30 18.67
CA THR A 48 11.14 2.19 19.58
C THR A 48 11.95 1.10 18.91
N ALA A 49 12.14 1.19 17.60
CA ALA A 49 12.88 0.20 16.82
C ALA A 49 14.38 0.22 17.13
N ASN A 50 15.00 -0.95 17.08
CA ASN A 50 16.45 -1.07 17.22
C ASN A 50 17.19 -0.40 16.05
N ALA A 51 18.38 0.13 16.32
CA ALA A 51 19.20 0.80 15.30
C ALA A 51 19.54 -0.11 14.10
N GLY A 52 19.73 -1.39 14.31
CA GLY A 52 20.01 -2.39 13.27
C GLY A 52 18.80 -3.24 12.89
N ALA A 53 17.58 -2.70 12.95
CA ALA A 53 16.37 -3.46 12.66
C ALA A 53 16.36 -4.01 11.22
N THR A 54 15.80 -5.20 11.05
CA THR A 54 15.60 -5.85 9.76
C THR A 54 14.12 -5.79 9.38
N ILE A 55 13.84 -5.30 8.18
CA ILE A 55 12.49 -5.00 7.71
C ILE A 55 12.20 -5.79 6.44
N LEU A 56 11.00 -6.37 6.35
CA LEU A 56 10.45 -6.95 5.13
C LEU A 56 9.34 -6.02 4.59
N ASP A 57 9.43 -5.63 3.33
CA ASP A 57 8.32 -5.05 2.56
C ASP A 57 7.81 -6.13 1.59
N ALA A 58 6.67 -6.73 1.94
CA ALA A 58 6.08 -7.87 1.25
C ALA A 58 5.06 -7.40 0.22
N GLY A 59 5.39 -7.52 -1.07
CA GLY A 59 4.66 -6.94 -2.19
C GLY A 59 5.04 -5.47 -2.40
N ALA A 60 6.34 -5.20 -2.44
CA ALA A 60 6.89 -3.83 -2.40
C ALA A 60 6.57 -2.97 -3.63
N GLY A 61 6.14 -3.57 -4.75
CA GLY A 61 5.82 -2.87 -5.98
C GLY A 61 6.94 -1.91 -6.43
N PHE A 62 6.62 -0.63 -6.56
CA PHE A 62 7.59 0.40 -6.94
C PHE A 62 8.54 0.85 -5.83
N GLY A 63 8.46 0.29 -4.60
CA GLY A 63 9.36 0.59 -3.49
C GLY A 63 9.11 1.92 -2.79
N GLN A 64 7.90 2.46 -2.81
CA GLN A 64 7.53 3.72 -2.14
C GLN A 64 7.84 3.66 -0.64
N TYR A 65 7.37 2.62 0.05
CA TYR A 65 7.56 2.47 1.50
C TYR A 65 9.00 2.11 1.86
N VAL A 66 9.68 1.35 1.01
CA VAL A 66 11.13 1.08 1.12
C VAL A 66 11.91 2.40 1.07
N TYR A 67 11.57 3.29 0.13
CA TYR A 67 12.21 4.60 0.04
C TYR A 67 11.96 5.45 1.29
N PHE A 68 10.72 5.45 1.79
CA PHE A 68 10.37 6.15 3.04
C PHE A 68 11.19 5.62 4.22
N LEU A 69 11.21 4.30 4.45
CA LEU A 69 11.96 3.65 5.53
C LEU A 69 13.46 3.90 5.44
N SER A 70 14.05 3.79 4.25
CA SER A 70 15.48 4.02 4.02
C SER A 70 15.93 5.46 4.31
N ARG A 71 14.99 6.39 4.43
CA ARG A 71 15.23 7.79 4.83
C ARG A 71 15.00 8.03 6.32
N LEU A 72 14.18 7.21 6.98
CA LEU A 72 13.98 7.32 8.44
C LEU A 72 15.24 6.91 9.20
N HIS A 73 15.90 5.85 8.76
CA HIS A 73 17.08 5.33 9.42
C HIS A 73 18.03 4.64 8.42
N THR A 74 19.30 5.02 8.43
CA THR A 74 20.29 4.54 7.45
C THR A 74 20.90 3.18 7.79
N HIS A 75 20.74 2.71 9.03
CA HIS A 75 21.30 1.43 9.51
C HIS A 75 20.30 0.27 9.50
N TRP A 76 19.06 0.50 9.13
CA TRP A 76 18.10 -0.59 8.97
C TRP A 76 18.39 -1.38 7.70
N ASN A 77 18.29 -2.71 7.79
CA ASN A 77 18.37 -3.58 6.63
C ASN A 77 16.97 -3.82 6.09
N ILE A 78 16.74 -3.50 4.83
CA ILE A 78 15.41 -3.60 4.22
C ILE A 78 15.47 -4.61 3.09
N LEU A 79 14.75 -5.71 3.25
CA LEU A 79 14.45 -6.65 2.19
C LEU A 79 13.05 -6.36 1.67
N ALA A 80 12.95 -6.17 0.37
CA ALA A 80 11.69 -5.97 -0.32
C ALA A 80 11.45 -7.13 -1.28
N VAL A 81 10.25 -7.69 -1.29
CA VAL A 81 9.91 -8.80 -2.18
C VAL A 81 8.71 -8.46 -3.03
N ASP A 82 8.73 -8.89 -4.29
CA ASP A 82 7.61 -8.79 -5.22
C ASP A 82 7.68 -9.95 -6.21
N VAL A 83 6.54 -10.36 -6.78
CA VAL A 83 6.48 -11.40 -7.80
C VAL A 83 6.92 -10.90 -9.19
N LYS A 84 6.91 -9.59 -9.41
CA LYS A 84 7.20 -8.96 -10.71
C LYS A 84 8.69 -8.67 -10.85
N MET A 85 9.42 -9.57 -11.51
CA MET A 85 10.87 -9.49 -11.70
C MET A 85 11.31 -8.13 -12.29
N GLU A 86 10.59 -7.60 -13.29
CA GLU A 86 10.92 -6.30 -13.90
C GLU A 86 10.90 -5.14 -12.89
N GLN A 87 9.94 -5.16 -11.94
CA GLN A 87 9.87 -4.15 -10.87
C GLN A 87 11.00 -4.30 -9.87
N VAL A 88 11.32 -5.55 -9.50
CA VAL A 88 12.43 -5.87 -8.60
C VAL A 88 13.75 -5.35 -9.16
N GLU A 89 14.04 -5.64 -10.42
CA GLU A 89 15.27 -5.17 -11.09
C GLU A 89 15.32 -3.65 -11.19
N ASP A 90 14.20 -3.03 -11.55
CA ASP A 90 14.10 -1.57 -11.65
C ASP A 90 14.30 -0.89 -10.29
N CYS A 91 13.72 -1.44 -9.22
CA CYS A 91 13.94 -0.97 -7.87
C CYS A 91 15.40 -1.12 -7.43
N ASN A 92 16.02 -2.28 -7.68
CA ASN A 92 17.44 -2.47 -7.34
C ASN A 92 18.34 -1.44 -8.05
N ARG A 93 18.14 -1.20 -9.36
CA ARG A 93 18.87 -0.15 -10.10
C ARG A 93 18.67 1.24 -9.47
N PHE A 94 17.43 1.57 -9.12
CA PHE A 94 17.13 2.86 -8.50
C PHE A 94 17.79 3.03 -7.14
N PHE A 95 17.67 2.07 -6.23
CA PHE A 95 18.23 2.16 -4.88
C PHE A 95 19.76 2.16 -4.91
N GLN A 96 20.37 1.41 -5.81
CA GLN A 96 21.81 1.47 -6.07
C GLN A 96 22.23 2.87 -6.57
N ALA A 97 21.51 3.44 -7.54
CA ALA A 97 21.80 4.76 -8.09
C ALA A 97 21.70 5.90 -7.06
N ILE A 98 20.89 5.73 -6.01
CA ILE A 98 20.77 6.70 -4.91
C ILE A 98 21.64 6.35 -3.69
N GLY A 99 22.53 5.37 -3.80
CA GLY A 99 23.50 5.01 -2.76
C GLY A 99 22.91 4.31 -1.55
N LYS A 100 21.81 3.55 -1.71
CA LYS A 100 21.14 2.81 -0.63
C LYS A 100 21.59 1.34 -0.61
N SER A 101 22.77 1.08 -0.07
CA SER A 101 23.37 -0.27 0.00
C SER A 101 22.67 -1.21 1.03
N ASN A 102 21.90 -0.65 1.93
CA ASN A 102 21.14 -1.38 2.96
C ASN A 102 19.72 -1.81 2.51
N VAL A 103 19.42 -1.66 1.22
CA VAL A 103 18.14 -2.02 0.60
C VAL A 103 18.38 -3.07 -0.47
N GLN A 104 17.62 -4.15 -0.43
CA GLN A 104 17.65 -5.22 -1.42
C GLN A 104 16.25 -5.59 -1.86
N PHE A 105 16.03 -5.76 -3.16
CA PHE A 105 14.80 -6.32 -3.71
C PHE A 105 15.06 -7.72 -4.25
N LYS A 106 14.15 -8.65 -3.96
CA LYS A 106 14.16 -10.03 -4.46
C LYS A 106 12.83 -10.39 -5.11
N THR A 107 12.87 -11.15 -6.19
CA THR A 107 11.67 -11.79 -6.74
C THR A 107 11.31 -12.98 -5.88
N ALA A 108 10.08 -12.95 -5.29
CA ALA A 108 9.58 -14.04 -4.47
C ALA A 108 8.05 -14.06 -4.45
N ASP A 109 7.49 -15.25 -4.30
CA ASP A 109 6.07 -15.49 -4.04
C ASP A 109 5.86 -15.60 -2.52
N LEU A 110 4.98 -14.78 -1.95
CA LEU A 110 4.71 -14.74 -0.52
C LEU A 110 4.08 -16.02 0.02
N ILE A 111 3.44 -16.84 -0.85
CA ILE A 111 2.91 -18.16 -0.47
C ILE A 111 4.04 -19.11 -0.05
N THR A 112 5.20 -18.98 -0.67
CA THR A 112 6.37 -19.85 -0.40
C THR A 112 7.51 -19.13 0.32
N PHE A 113 7.50 -17.79 0.36
CA PHE A 113 8.56 -17.00 0.97
C PHE A 113 8.49 -17.09 2.51
N CYS A 114 9.60 -17.52 3.11
CA CYS A 114 9.77 -17.53 4.56
C CYS A 114 11.26 -17.43 4.90
N GLU A 115 11.64 -16.46 5.73
CA GLU A 115 12.98 -16.35 6.35
C GLU A 115 12.82 -16.34 7.88
N PRO A 116 12.90 -17.50 8.56
CA PRO A 116 12.51 -17.66 9.96
C PRO A 116 13.23 -16.71 10.93
N ASN A 117 12.46 -16.09 11.84
CA ASN A 117 12.96 -15.22 12.92
C ASN A 117 13.93 -14.12 12.46
N THR A 118 13.67 -13.50 11.30
CA THR A 118 14.58 -12.55 10.66
C THR A 118 14.13 -11.10 10.82
N PHE A 119 12.81 -10.82 10.79
CA PHE A 119 12.32 -9.46 10.64
C PHE A 119 11.76 -8.89 11.96
N ASP A 120 12.15 -7.65 12.25
CA ASP A 120 11.60 -6.83 13.33
C ASP A 120 10.29 -6.14 12.91
N LEU A 121 10.14 -5.88 11.60
CA LEU A 121 8.95 -5.30 10.98
C LEU A 121 8.66 -6.01 9.66
N VAL A 122 7.40 -6.38 9.45
CA VAL A 122 6.88 -6.84 8.16
C VAL A 122 5.81 -5.87 7.70
N LEU A 123 5.90 -5.39 6.46
CA LEU A 123 4.89 -4.57 5.79
C LEU A 123 4.19 -5.38 4.72
N SER A 124 2.88 -5.17 4.57
CA SER A 124 2.09 -5.68 3.44
C SER A 124 0.99 -4.66 3.13
N ILE A 125 1.20 -3.88 2.07
CA ILE A 125 0.38 -2.71 1.75
C ILE A 125 -0.27 -2.90 0.39
N ASP A 126 -1.60 -3.09 0.35
CA ASP A 126 -2.40 -3.43 -0.83
C ASP A 126 -1.87 -4.65 -1.58
N VAL A 127 -1.73 -5.76 -0.87
CA VAL A 127 -1.20 -7.02 -1.38
C VAL A 127 -2.12 -8.19 -1.07
N MET A 128 -2.64 -8.25 0.17
CA MET A 128 -3.35 -9.43 0.66
C MET A 128 -4.68 -9.67 -0.05
N GLU A 129 -5.30 -8.63 -0.61
CA GLU A 129 -6.50 -8.71 -1.44
C GLU A 129 -6.28 -9.44 -2.77
N HIS A 130 -5.03 -9.59 -3.20
CA HIS A 130 -4.64 -10.28 -4.43
C HIS A 130 -4.25 -11.75 -4.22
N ILE A 131 -4.15 -12.21 -2.96
CA ILE A 131 -3.64 -13.55 -2.64
C ILE A 131 -4.78 -14.44 -2.15
N MET A 132 -5.03 -15.56 -2.87
CA MET A 132 -6.09 -16.52 -2.52
C MET A 132 -5.78 -17.21 -1.17
N ASP A 133 -4.58 -17.76 -1.02
CA ASP A 133 -4.12 -18.44 0.20
C ASP A 133 -3.43 -17.47 1.17
N ASP A 134 -4.19 -16.48 1.62
CA ASP A 134 -3.72 -15.44 2.52
C ASP A 134 -3.34 -15.99 3.92
N VAL A 135 -4.00 -17.02 4.40
CA VAL A 135 -3.68 -17.65 5.69
C VAL A 135 -2.28 -18.27 5.66
N GLN A 136 -1.88 -18.87 4.53
CA GLN A 136 -0.52 -19.39 4.40
C GLN A 136 0.51 -18.26 4.43
N VAL A 137 0.21 -17.13 3.77
CA VAL A 137 1.09 -15.93 3.83
C VAL A 137 1.19 -15.38 5.25
N PHE A 138 0.10 -15.30 6.00
CA PHE A 138 0.13 -14.86 7.40
C PHE A 138 0.97 -15.79 8.28
N LYS A 139 0.92 -17.13 8.05
CA LYS A 139 1.81 -18.10 8.73
C LYS A 139 3.27 -17.86 8.37
N ASN A 140 3.57 -17.60 7.09
CA ASN A 140 4.92 -17.29 6.64
C ASN A 140 5.43 -15.99 7.26
N PHE A 141 4.60 -14.95 7.36
CA PHE A 141 4.95 -13.71 8.06
C PHE A 141 5.23 -13.98 9.54
N PHE A 142 4.34 -14.71 10.23
CA PHE A 142 4.54 -15.06 11.63
C PHE A 142 5.85 -15.83 11.84
N ALA A 143 6.15 -16.83 11.01
CA ALA A 143 7.40 -17.59 11.08
C ALA A 143 8.62 -16.69 10.83
N SER A 144 8.54 -15.78 9.87
CA SER A 144 9.63 -14.89 9.46
C SER A 144 9.93 -13.77 10.46
N MET A 145 8.97 -13.39 11.29
CA MET A 145 9.15 -12.33 12.29
C MET A 145 9.95 -12.81 13.50
N LYS A 146 10.73 -11.92 14.07
CA LYS A 146 11.33 -12.10 15.41
C LYS A 146 10.27 -11.97 16.49
N LYS A 147 10.55 -12.52 17.67
CA LYS A 147 9.75 -12.27 18.87
C LYS A 147 9.72 -10.76 19.17
N GLY A 148 8.52 -10.20 19.42
CA GLY A 148 8.28 -8.76 19.57
C GLY A 148 8.17 -8.01 18.24
N GLY A 149 8.36 -8.66 17.10
CA GLY A 149 8.22 -8.05 15.77
C GLY A 149 6.79 -7.59 15.48
N LEU A 150 6.66 -6.57 14.63
CA LEU A 150 5.40 -5.98 14.18
C LEU A 150 5.09 -6.37 12.74
N LEU A 151 3.88 -6.85 12.49
CA LEU A 151 3.27 -6.93 11.17
C LEU A 151 2.33 -5.73 10.98
N LEU A 152 2.53 -4.95 9.93
CA LEU A 152 1.68 -3.84 9.53
C LEU A 152 1.06 -4.13 8.17
N ILE A 153 -0.27 -4.25 8.13
CA ILE A 153 -1.04 -4.47 6.89
C ILE A 153 -1.92 -3.26 6.63
N SER A 154 -1.98 -2.83 5.37
CA SER A 154 -3.04 -1.95 4.86
C SER A 154 -3.69 -2.64 3.67
N THR A 155 -5.02 -2.73 3.67
CA THR A 155 -5.79 -3.44 2.64
C THR A 155 -7.19 -2.82 2.53
N PRO A 156 -7.92 -3.01 1.42
CA PRO A 156 -9.33 -2.66 1.34
C PRO A 156 -10.15 -3.35 2.42
N SER A 157 -11.24 -2.72 2.85
CA SER A 157 -12.24 -3.32 3.73
C SER A 157 -13.41 -3.87 2.93
N ASP A 158 -14.18 -4.75 3.56
CA ASP A 158 -15.48 -5.26 3.07
C ASP A 158 -16.55 -4.15 2.91
N LYS A 159 -16.29 -2.95 3.45
CA LYS A 159 -17.16 -1.76 3.32
C LYS A 159 -16.74 -0.86 2.16
N GLY A 160 -15.62 -1.16 1.53
CA GLY A 160 -15.11 -0.49 0.37
C GLY A 160 -15.53 -1.20 -0.90
N GLY A 161 -16.80 -1.41 -1.12
CA GLY A 161 -17.25 -1.83 -2.45
C GLY A 161 -16.56 -0.93 -3.47
N SER A 162 -15.84 -1.49 -4.44
CA SER A 162 -15.36 -0.70 -5.55
C SER A 162 -16.57 0.08 -6.06
N ASP A 163 -16.47 1.39 -6.21
CA ASP A 163 -17.53 2.19 -6.88
C ASP A 163 -17.84 1.65 -8.31
N ALA A 164 -17.28 0.50 -8.66
CA ALA A 164 -17.49 -0.29 -9.87
C ALA A 164 -18.64 -1.30 -9.75
N HIS A 165 -19.20 -1.57 -8.54
CA HIS A 165 -20.28 -2.54 -8.34
C HIS A 165 -21.65 -1.90 -8.07
N HIS A 166 -21.97 -0.80 -8.69
CA HIS A 166 -23.36 -0.34 -8.78
C HIS A 166 -23.82 -0.41 -10.23
N ASP A 167 -24.04 -1.61 -10.72
CA ASP A 167 -25.03 -1.92 -11.76
C ASP A 167 -24.97 -3.44 -12.00
N HIS A 168 -25.59 -4.22 -11.10
CA HIS A 168 -25.99 -5.58 -11.39
C HIS A 168 -27.30 -5.55 -12.15
N GLU A 169 -27.25 -5.36 -13.44
CA GLU A 169 -28.20 -5.94 -14.38
C GLU A 169 -27.41 -6.48 -15.57
N HIS A 170 -27.57 -7.77 -15.78
CA HIS A 170 -27.17 -8.61 -16.89
C HIS A 170 -26.71 -7.87 -18.17
N ASP A 171 -25.37 -7.80 -18.38
CA ASP A 171 -24.85 -7.79 -19.75
C ASP A 171 -23.43 -8.36 -19.80
N ASP A 172 -23.24 -9.45 -20.55
CA ASP A 172 -22.04 -10.29 -20.59
C ASP A 172 -20.87 -9.71 -21.40
N HIS A 173 -20.85 -8.41 -21.70
CA HIS A 173 -19.82 -7.80 -22.54
C HIS A 173 -19.48 -6.34 -22.17
N HIS A 174 -18.88 -6.10 -20.98
CA HIS A 174 -18.18 -4.84 -20.75
C HIS A 174 -16.83 -5.03 -20.04
N PRO A 175 -15.80 -4.27 -20.45
CA PRO A 175 -14.47 -4.39 -19.86
C PRO A 175 -14.52 -3.98 -18.38
N HIS A 176 -14.08 -4.90 -17.57
CA HIS A 176 -14.04 -4.84 -16.11
C HIS A 176 -13.32 -3.59 -15.59
N GLY A 177 -13.78 -3.13 -14.43
CA GLY A 177 -13.33 -1.91 -13.78
C GLY A 177 -11.82 -1.86 -13.44
N PHE A 178 -11.40 -0.79 -12.84
CA PHE A 178 -10.01 -0.38 -12.56
C PHE A 178 -9.12 -1.42 -11.83
N ILE A 179 -9.67 -2.56 -11.35
CA ILE A 179 -8.98 -3.53 -10.49
C ILE A 179 -9.44 -4.96 -10.83
N ASP A 180 -9.03 -5.47 -11.98
CA ASP A 180 -9.32 -6.85 -12.42
C ASP A 180 -8.49 -7.94 -11.70
N GLU A 181 -7.66 -7.59 -10.71
CA GLU A 181 -6.72 -8.51 -10.07
C GLU A 181 -7.08 -8.84 -8.61
N HIS A 182 -8.19 -8.32 -8.06
CA HIS A 182 -8.59 -8.66 -6.70
C HIS A 182 -9.28 -10.02 -6.65
N VAL A 183 -8.78 -10.93 -5.81
CA VAL A 183 -9.43 -12.21 -5.53
C VAL A 183 -10.53 -12.07 -4.47
N ARG A 184 -10.62 -10.89 -3.84
CA ARG A 184 -11.64 -10.50 -2.84
C ARG A 184 -11.85 -9.00 -2.80
N ASP A 185 -13.05 -8.55 -2.45
CA ASP A 185 -13.40 -7.12 -2.36
C ASP A 185 -12.71 -6.39 -1.19
N GLY A 186 -12.13 -7.14 -0.26
CA GLY A 186 -11.48 -6.67 0.95
C GLY A 186 -11.75 -7.57 2.15
N TYR A 187 -11.36 -7.10 3.35
CA TYR A 187 -11.52 -7.86 4.59
C TYR A 187 -12.50 -7.16 5.53
N SER A 188 -13.30 -7.96 6.27
CA SER A 188 -13.94 -7.47 7.48
C SER A 188 -12.93 -7.45 8.64
N LEU A 189 -13.22 -6.65 9.70
CA LEU A 189 -12.40 -6.65 10.91
C LEU A 189 -12.35 -8.02 11.58
N GLU A 190 -13.44 -8.76 11.52
CA GLU A 190 -13.54 -10.08 12.12
C GLU A 190 -12.74 -11.11 11.32
N ASP A 191 -12.92 -11.15 9.99
CA ASP A 191 -12.23 -12.09 9.10
C ASP A 191 -10.70 -11.95 9.22
N ILE A 192 -10.17 -10.72 9.12
CA ILE A 192 -8.72 -10.50 9.21
C ILE A 192 -8.15 -10.89 10.58
N ARG A 193 -8.89 -10.63 11.67
CA ARG A 193 -8.48 -11.04 13.02
C ARG A 193 -8.47 -12.56 13.18
N GLN A 194 -9.50 -13.25 12.71
CA GLN A 194 -9.57 -14.72 12.78
C GLN A 194 -8.44 -15.37 11.99
N LYS A 195 -8.16 -14.89 10.77
CA LYS A 195 -7.07 -15.40 9.93
C LYS A 195 -5.70 -15.17 10.56
N LEU A 196 -5.44 -13.97 11.09
CA LEU A 196 -4.19 -13.68 11.79
C LEU A 196 -4.06 -14.50 13.08
N ALA A 197 -5.13 -14.67 13.84
CA ALA A 197 -5.12 -15.53 15.03
C ALA A 197 -4.82 -16.99 14.66
N SER A 198 -5.41 -17.51 13.58
CA SER A 198 -5.11 -18.86 13.07
C SER A 198 -3.66 -19.05 12.61
N ALA A 199 -3.00 -17.96 12.20
CA ALA A 199 -1.58 -17.94 11.83
C ALA A 199 -0.62 -17.83 13.04
N GLY A 200 -1.14 -17.62 14.26
CA GLY A 200 -0.37 -17.59 15.50
C GLY A 200 -0.25 -16.22 16.18
N PHE A 201 -0.81 -15.16 15.59
CA PHE A 201 -0.80 -13.84 16.21
C PHE A 201 -1.80 -13.78 17.37
N THR A 202 -1.36 -13.33 18.55
CA THR A 202 -2.19 -13.22 19.75
C THR A 202 -2.58 -11.78 20.08
N ARG A 203 -1.74 -10.81 19.69
CA ARG A 203 -2.03 -9.40 19.83
C ARG A 203 -2.30 -8.78 18.45
N ILE A 204 -3.56 -8.37 18.20
CA ILE A 204 -4.01 -7.84 16.91
C ILE A 204 -4.82 -6.57 17.16
N GLU A 205 -4.37 -5.46 16.58
CA GLU A 205 -5.08 -4.18 16.55
C GLU A 205 -5.50 -3.91 15.10
N ALA A 206 -6.79 -3.84 14.84
CA ALA A 206 -7.33 -3.59 13.50
C ALA A 206 -8.42 -2.53 13.57
N TYR A 207 -8.39 -1.56 12.64
CA TYR A 207 -9.37 -0.48 12.58
C TYR A 207 -9.61 -0.02 11.13
N TYR A 208 -10.78 0.56 10.90
CA TYR A 208 -11.14 1.14 9.62
C TYR A 208 -10.36 2.45 9.36
N THR A 209 -10.00 2.62 8.11
CA THR A 209 -9.45 3.86 7.54
C THR A 209 -10.35 4.34 6.41
N TYR A 210 -10.12 5.54 5.89
CA TYR A 210 -10.99 6.13 4.86
C TYR A 210 -12.45 6.21 5.31
N GLY A 211 -12.70 6.86 6.44
CA GLY A 211 -14.05 7.20 6.88
C GLY A 211 -14.70 8.26 5.98
N LYS A 212 -15.74 8.95 6.49
CA LYS A 212 -16.44 9.96 5.70
C LYS A 212 -15.54 11.08 5.14
N PRO A 213 -14.60 11.69 5.94
CA PRO A 213 -13.70 12.71 5.39
C PRO A 213 -12.75 12.16 4.32
N GLY A 214 -12.13 10.99 4.58
CA GLY A 214 -11.19 10.36 3.66
C GLY A 214 -11.85 9.91 2.36
N SER A 215 -13.07 9.37 2.42
CA SER A 215 -13.86 9.02 1.24
C SER A 215 -14.18 10.25 0.39
N LEU A 216 -14.55 11.37 1.03
CA LEU A 216 -14.78 12.63 0.30
C LEU A 216 -13.48 13.14 -0.32
N ALA A 217 -12.38 13.15 0.42
CA ALA A 217 -11.07 13.55 -0.08
C ALA A 217 -10.66 12.71 -1.30
N TRP A 218 -10.84 11.38 -1.24
CA TRP A 218 -10.54 10.47 -2.33
C TRP A 218 -11.39 10.75 -3.58
N ARG A 219 -12.71 10.99 -3.40
CA ARG A 219 -13.58 11.36 -4.53
C ARG A 219 -13.08 12.63 -5.20
N LEU A 220 -12.77 13.67 -4.43
CA LEU A 220 -12.29 14.95 -4.95
C LEU A 220 -10.90 14.84 -5.59
N SER A 221 -9.95 14.16 -4.96
CA SER A 221 -8.55 14.16 -5.42
C SER A 221 -8.22 13.06 -6.43
N MET A 222 -9.02 11.99 -6.51
CA MET A 222 -8.74 10.84 -7.36
C MET A 222 -9.89 10.51 -8.32
N LYS A 223 -11.09 10.21 -7.78
CA LYS A 223 -12.22 9.72 -8.60
C LYS A 223 -12.61 10.70 -9.70
N TYR A 224 -12.92 11.94 -9.34
CA TYR A 224 -13.38 12.93 -10.32
C TYR A 224 -12.30 13.31 -11.35
N PRO A 225 -11.03 13.55 -10.98
CA PRO A 225 -9.97 13.76 -11.98
C PRO A 225 -9.82 12.59 -12.95
N ILE A 226 -9.85 11.36 -12.47
CA ILE A 226 -9.73 10.16 -13.32
C ILE A 226 -10.91 10.07 -14.28
N GLN A 227 -12.14 10.29 -13.81
CA GLN A 227 -13.34 10.29 -14.65
C GLN A 227 -13.28 11.40 -15.73
N LEU A 228 -12.84 12.61 -15.37
CA LEU A 228 -12.69 13.73 -16.32
C LEU A 228 -11.65 13.40 -17.40
N LEU A 229 -10.52 12.80 -17.02
CA LEU A 229 -9.49 12.37 -17.98
C LEU A 229 -9.98 11.25 -18.90
N GLY A 230 -10.87 10.39 -18.42
CA GLY A 230 -11.53 9.36 -19.24
C GLY A 230 -12.43 9.95 -20.33
N VAL A 231 -13.02 11.12 -20.07
CA VAL A 231 -13.88 11.82 -21.06
C VAL A 231 -13.06 12.53 -22.14
N SER A 232 -11.98 13.23 -21.76
CA SER A 232 -11.13 13.94 -22.74
C SER A 232 -9.74 14.24 -22.19
N GLN A 233 -8.72 14.05 -23.06
CA GLN A 233 -7.33 14.40 -22.74
C GLN A 233 -7.12 15.92 -22.54
N VAL A 234 -8.04 16.78 -23.01
CA VAL A 234 -7.99 18.22 -22.77
C VAL A 234 -8.00 18.55 -21.27
N PHE A 235 -8.63 17.70 -20.45
CA PHE A 235 -8.64 17.88 -19.00
C PHE A 235 -7.25 17.79 -18.35
N PHE A 236 -6.21 17.21 -19.01
CA PHE A 236 -4.84 17.30 -18.51
C PHE A 236 -4.36 18.74 -18.33
N ILE A 237 -4.80 19.65 -19.20
CA ILE A 237 -4.42 21.08 -19.11
C ILE A 237 -5.09 21.75 -17.92
N LEU A 238 -6.30 21.30 -17.54
CA LEU A 238 -7.08 21.87 -16.44
C LEU A 238 -6.72 21.29 -15.08
N LEU A 239 -6.10 20.10 -15.03
CA LEU A 239 -5.73 19.44 -13.77
C LEU A 239 -4.90 20.30 -12.81
N PRO A 240 -3.87 21.05 -13.22
CA PRO A 240 -3.12 21.89 -12.31
C PRO A 240 -3.99 22.92 -11.59
N PHE A 241 -4.92 23.56 -12.31
CA PHE A 241 -5.85 24.53 -11.74
C PHE A 241 -6.88 23.87 -10.82
N TYR A 242 -7.37 22.68 -11.20
CA TYR A 242 -8.25 21.88 -10.37
C TYR A 242 -7.59 21.54 -9.04
N TYR A 243 -6.36 21.01 -9.07
CA TYR A 243 -5.64 20.63 -7.86
C TYR A 243 -5.23 21.84 -7.02
N LEU A 244 -5.02 23.01 -7.59
CA LEU A 244 -4.73 24.23 -6.84
C LEU A 244 -5.87 24.56 -5.85
N VAL A 245 -7.13 24.30 -6.24
CA VAL A 245 -8.32 24.56 -5.42
C VAL A 245 -8.67 23.34 -4.55
N VAL A 246 -8.69 22.15 -5.15
CA VAL A 246 -9.23 20.95 -4.51
C VAL A 246 -8.23 20.33 -3.53
N TYR A 247 -6.93 20.41 -3.82
CA TYR A 247 -5.93 19.75 -2.99
C TYR A 247 -5.87 20.30 -1.55
N PRO A 248 -5.93 21.61 -1.28
CA PRO A 248 -5.99 22.12 0.10
C PRO A 248 -7.18 21.56 0.88
N ILE A 249 -8.34 21.42 0.23
CA ILE A 249 -9.55 20.84 0.83
C ILE A 249 -9.33 19.35 1.13
N ALA A 250 -8.85 18.59 0.13
CA ALA A 250 -8.55 17.17 0.30
C ALA A 250 -7.48 16.92 1.37
N PHE A 251 -6.48 17.81 1.48
CA PHE A 251 -5.46 17.75 2.51
C PHE A 251 -6.06 17.87 3.91
N VAL A 252 -6.92 18.86 4.15
CA VAL A 252 -7.61 19.04 5.44
C VAL A 252 -8.50 17.84 5.75
N LEU A 253 -9.25 17.32 4.78
CA LEU A 253 -10.10 16.15 4.95
C LEU A 253 -9.27 14.90 5.28
N ASN A 254 -8.15 14.68 4.60
CA ASN A 254 -7.23 13.58 4.89
C ASN A 254 -6.63 13.71 6.30
N TYR A 255 -6.24 14.93 6.70
CA TYR A 255 -5.74 15.18 8.05
C TYR A 255 -6.80 14.85 9.10
N LEU A 256 -8.02 15.32 8.93
CA LEU A 256 -9.14 15.02 9.83
C LEU A 256 -9.41 13.52 9.90
N ASP A 257 -9.42 12.83 8.74
CA ASP A 257 -9.63 11.38 8.70
C ASP A 257 -8.59 10.63 9.55
N THR A 258 -7.31 10.99 9.45
CA THR A 258 -6.25 10.34 10.24
C THR A 258 -6.33 10.60 11.75
N LYS A 259 -7.13 11.58 12.20
CA LYS A 259 -7.32 11.92 13.62
C LYS A 259 -8.59 11.32 14.21
N MET A 260 -9.50 10.86 13.37
CA MET A 260 -10.78 10.30 13.80
C MET A 260 -10.69 8.77 13.97
N VAL A 261 -11.54 8.25 14.85
CA VAL A 261 -11.80 6.81 14.95
C VAL A 261 -13.04 6.50 14.11
N HIS A 262 -12.89 5.60 13.16
CA HIS A 262 -13.95 5.25 12.23
C HIS A 262 -14.66 3.97 12.63
N ARG A 263 -16.00 3.99 12.69
CA ARG A 263 -16.83 2.78 12.87
C ARG A 263 -17.00 2.00 11.57
N SER A 264 -16.76 2.65 10.44
CA SER A 264 -16.80 2.09 9.09
C SER A 264 -15.91 2.92 8.18
N GLY A 265 -15.30 2.30 7.18
CA GLY A 265 -14.43 2.95 6.20
C GLY A 265 -14.05 1.97 5.10
N THR A 266 -13.58 2.48 3.97
CA THR A 266 -13.28 1.68 2.78
C THR A 266 -11.91 1.00 2.80
N GLY A 267 -11.08 1.29 3.81
CA GLY A 267 -9.80 0.63 4.04
C GLY A 267 -9.68 0.10 5.45
N LEU A 268 -8.74 -0.81 5.65
CA LEU A 268 -8.32 -1.35 6.94
C LEU A 268 -6.84 -1.09 7.17
N LEU A 269 -6.49 -0.79 8.41
CA LEU A 269 -5.12 -0.87 8.90
C LEU A 269 -5.05 -1.86 10.05
N VAL A 270 -4.07 -2.76 9.98
CA VAL A 270 -3.92 -3.85 10.94
C VAL A 270 -2.48 -3.88 11.44
N LYS A 271 -2.35 -4.01 12.74
CA LYS A 271 -1.08 -4.26 13.44
C LYS A 271 -1.19 -5.57 14.19
N ALA A 272 -0.23 -6.47 13.99
CA ALA A 272 -0.16 -7.73 14.73
C ALA A 272 1.26 -7.97 15.22
N TRP A 273 1.42 -8.53 16.42
CA TRP A 273 2.73 -8.77 17.04
C TRP A 273 2.95 -10.24 17.25
N LYS A 274 4.19 -10.68 17.02
CA LYS A 274 4.66 -12.01 17.41
C LYS A 274 5.17 -11.94 18.85
N ASN A 275 4.43 -12.53 19.79
CA ASN A 275 4.80 -12.57 21.21
C ASN A 275 5.78 -13.72 21.51
#